data_3a090f59475c0ca86bfce0cc6fdc8780
#
_entry.id   3a090f59475c0ca86bfce0cc6fdc8780
#
_cell.length_a   1.000
_cell.length_b   1.000
_cell.length_c   1.000
_cell.angle_alpha   90.00
_cell.angle_beta   90.00
_cell.angle_gamma   90.00
#
_symmetry.space_group_name_H-M   'P 1'
#
loop_
_entity.id
_entity.type
_entity.pdbx_description
1 polymer ?
#
loop_
_entity_poly.entity_id
_entity_poly.type
_entity_poly.pdbx_seq_one_letter_code
_entity_poly.pdbx_strand_id
1 'polypeptide(L)'
;MHSADGSTCLASSVPGGEATIVEVDRVIVDPAEKRRLAERSHAELVDTESRAFAESADAAGIPWAIVRGVSDDARTALPPEIAGFVGSDGETRTGRVLAALLARPTLLRDLLRLARTSRRAMRHASFAADALGCLEGITLCAPERPLLLFGGSFDPPHRRHASVLSAAMRALHAPAAVVMPAAINPLKAATPPADPEARLAMCRAAFTAADADFPAEVRLSRLEIDRTGPSYTIDTVETLLRRHANLASAVRFLVGSDAIRGIERWHRWRELLACATPAVVVRPPDTRAAVAEFLRGFADRSGFADAPDWLLDIPPVELSSTDLRTAIARGERPDGISDGVWREITARGLYGFGGGR
;
A
#
# COMPACT_ATOMS: atom_id res chain seq x y z
N MET A 1 28.18 0.34 14.19
CA MET A 1 29.50 -0.34 14.39
C MET A 1 30.38 0.02 13.20
N HIS A 2 31.57 0.52 13.44
CA HIS A 2 32.52 0.78 12.35
C HIS A 2 33.48 -0.39 12.24
N SER A 3 33.65 -0.92 11.03
CA SER A 3 34.69 -1.90 10.77
C SER A 3 36.02 -1.19 10.51
N ALA A 4 37.15 -1.90 10.72
CA ALA A 4 38.51 -1.34 10.61
C ALA A 4 38.89 -0.89 9.18
N ASP A 5 38.09 -1.19 8.17
CA ASP A 5 38.27 -0.85 6.75
C ASP A 5 37.39 0.31 6.27
N GLY A 6 36.69 0.98 7.20
CA GLY A 6 35.80 2.12 6.89
C GLY A 6 34.41 1.72 6.36
N SER A 7 34.09 0.43 6.26
CA SER A 7 32.74 -0.03 5.95
C SER A 7 31.84 0.09 7.19
N THR A 8 30.61 0.59 7.02
CA THR A 8 29.63 0.73 8.10
C THR A 8 28.58 -0.34 7.95
N CYS A 9 28.40 -1.13 8.99
CA CYS A 9 27.29 -2.08 9.09
C CYS A 9 26.13 -1.42 9.84
N LEU A 10 24.98 -1.36 9.20
CA LEU A 10 23.76 -0.78 9.74
C LEU A 10 22.79 -1.90 10.07
N ALA A 11 22.24 -1.90 11.27
CA ALA A 11 21.19 -2.82 11.68
C ALA A 11 19.88 -2.04 11.90
N SER A 12 18.76 -2.58 11.42
CA SER A 12 17.43 -2.01 11.67
C SER A 12 16.96 -2.39 13.09
N SER A 13 16.32 -1.46 13.78
CA SER A 13 15.67 -1.71 15.08
C SER A 13 14.23 -2.22 14.96
N VAL A 14 13.75 -2.51 13.74
CA VAL A 14 12.37 -2.92 13.48
C VAL A 14 12.28 -4.44 13.42
N PRO A 15 11.36 -5.10 14.18
CA PRO A 15 11.17 -6.54 14.11
C PRO A 15 10.69 -6.98 12.72
N GLY A 16 11.37 -7.95 12.10
CA GLY A 16 10.88 -8.53 10.85
C GLY A 16 11.92 -8.87 9.79
N GLY A 17 13.20 -8.71 10.08
CA GLY A 17 14.30 -9.06 9.18
C GLY A 17 15.42 -8.05 9.29
N GLU A 18 16.41 -8.37 10.08
CA GLU A 18 17.62 -7.58 10.20
C GLU A 18 18.61 -8.05 9.16
N ALA A 19 19.00 -7.16 8.23
CA ALA A 19 20.09 -7.40 7.30
C ALA A 19 21.23 -6.42 7.58
N THR A 20 22.45 -6.92 7.54
CA THR A 20 23.63 -6.07 7.63
C THR A 20 23.92 -5.45 6.26
N ILE A 21 24.01 -4.12 6.21
CA ILE A 21 24.28 -3.36 4.99
C ILE A 21 25.71 -2.82 5.08
N VAL A 22 26.50 -3.01 4.02
CA VAL A 22 27.78 -2.33 3.83
C VAL A 22 27.60 -1.22 2.78
N GLU A 23 27.98 -0.01 3.13
CA GLU A 23 28.02 1.11 2.20
C GLU A 23 29.35 1.17 1.46
N VAL A 24 29.26 1.43 0.17
CA VAL A 24 30.42 1.61 -0.72
C VAL A 24 30.22 2.90 -1.54
N ASP A 25 31.31 3.42 -2.08
CA ASP A 25 31.33 4.67 -2.86
C ASP A 25 30.93 4.50 -4.34
N ARG A 26 30.74 3.25 -4.79
CA ARG A 26 30.42 2.95 -6.19
C ARG A 26 29.60 1.67 -6.35
N VAL A 27 28.91 1.58 -7.48
CA VAL A 27 28.18 0.36 -7.85
C VAL A 27 29.15 -0.81 -8.08
N ILE A 28 28.96 -1.94 -7.39
CA ILE A 28 29.75 -3.15 -7.56
C ILE A 28 29.14 -4.00 -8.69
N VAL A 29 29.85 -4.13 -9.79
CA VAL A 29 29.38 -4.80 -11.00
C VAL A 29 29.87 -6.26 -11.11
N ASP A 30 31.02 -6.57 -10.53
CA ASP A 30 31.66 -7.89 -10.60
C ASP A 30 31.19 -8.81 -9.46
N PRO A 31 30.63 -10.00 -9.78
CA PRO A 31 30.23 -10.99 -8.78
C PRO A 31 31.36 -11.46 -7.85
N ALA A 32 32.60 -11.50 -8.33
CA ALA A 32 33.73 -11.88 -7.49
C ALA A 32 34.05 -10.79 -6.46
N GLU A 33 33.88 -9.52 -6.84
CA GLU A 33 34.04 -8.40 -5.92
C GLU A 33 32.92 -8.36 -4.88
N LYS A 34 31.66 -8.61 -5.29
CA LYS A 34 30.52 -8.72 -4.36
C LYS A 34 30.78 -9.79 -3.28
N ARG A 35 31.26 -10.97 -3.68
CA ARG A 35 31.59 -12.05 -2.73
C ARG A 35 32.72 -11.65 -1.78
N ARG A 36 33.82 -11.10 -2.30
CA ARG A 36 34.94 -10.64 -1.46
C ARG A 36 34.51 -9.56 -0.46
N LEU A 37 33.61 -8.67 -0.87
CA LEU A 37 33.04 -7.66 0.02
C LEU A 37 32.21 -8.30 1.12
N ALA A 38 31.30 -9.21 0.78
CA ALA A 38 30.47 -9.93 1.76
C ALA A 38 31.31 -10.73 2.77
N GLU A 39 32.38 -11.42 2.31
CA GLU A 39 33.30 -12.18 3.17
C GLU A 39 34.04 -11.28 4.17
N ARG A 40 34.44 -10.07 3.76
CA ARG A 40 35.17 -9.13 4.63
C ARG A 40 34.27 -8.37 5.59
N SER A 41 33.09 -7.94 5.13
CA SER A 41 32.17 -7.10 5.92
C SER A 41 31.15 -7.92 6.70
N HIS A 42 30.98 -9.20 6.38
CA HIS A 42 29.86 -10.04 6.84
C HIS A 42 28.49 -9.42 6.55
N ALA A 43 28.41 -8.56 5.51
CA ALA A 43 27.20 -7.89 5.12
C ALA A 43 26.39 -8.73 4.11
N GLU A 44 25.09 -8.70 4.25
CA GLU A 44 24.14 -9.37 3.35
C GLU A 44 23.74 -8.48 2.19
N LEU A 45 23.82 -7.16 2.37
CA LEU A 45 23.45 -6.15 1.37
C LEU A 45 24.57 -5.14 1.18
N VAL A 46 24.61 -4.57 -0.01
CA VAL A 46 25.52 -3.46 -0.36
C VAL A 46 24.71 -2.32 -0.97
N ASP A 47 25.00 -1.10 -0.56
CA ASP A 47 24.45 0.11 -1.18
C ASP A 47 25.43 1.29 -1.12
N THR A 48 25.00 2.47 -1.57
CA THR A 48 25.84 3.66 -1.69
C THR A 48 25.32 4.86 -0.89
N GLU A 49 24.25 4.72 -0.08
CA GLU A 49 23.50 5.87 0.45
C GLU A 49 23.04 5.71 1.90
N SER A 50 22.99 4.48 2.42
CA SER A 50 22.31 4.19 3.70
C SER A 50 22.98 4.84 4.91
N ARG A 51 24.31 4.98 4.91
CA ARG A 51 25.06 5.54 6.03
C ARG A 51 24.74 7.01 6.27
N ALA A 52 24.79 7.82 5.21
CA ALA A 52 24.54 9.25 5.31
C ALA A 52 23.11 9.52 5.86
N PHE A 53 22.13 8.72 5.43
CA PHE A 53 20.77 8.78 5.96
C PHE A 53 20.73 8.43 7.46
N ALA A 54 21.32 7.29 7.85
CA ALA A 54 21.31 6.82 9.23
C ALA A 54 21.99 7.81 10.18
N GLU A 55 23.19 8.31 9.81
CA GLU A 55 23.93 9.30 10.59
C GLU A 55 23.15 10.61 10.78
N SER A 56 22.44 11.05 9.72
CA SER A 56 21.60 12.25 9.79
C SER A 56 20.39 12.06 10.72
N ALA A 57 19.74 10.91 10.66
CA ALA A 57 18.61 10.59 11.50
C ALA A 57 19.03 10.41 12.98
N ASP A 58 20.15 9.74 13.24
CA ASP A 58 20.73 9.57 14.58
C ASP A 58 21.09 10.92 15.18
N ALA A 59 21.73 11.80 14.41
CA ALA A 59 22.10 13.15 14.85
C ALA A 59 20.86 14.00 15.22
N ALA A 60 19.73 13.75 14.54
CA ALA A 60 18.46 14.41 14.83
C ALA A 60 17.64 13.73 15.95
N GLY A 61 18.08 12.58 16.48
CA GLY A 61 17.34 11.78 17.45
C GLY A 61 16.05 11.17 16.89
N ILE A 62 15.96 10.97 15.57
CA ILE A 62 14.78 10.44 14.88
C ILE A 62 14.94 8.93 14.72
N PRO A 63 13.99 8.11 15.20
CA PRO A 63 13.98 6.68 14.91
C PRO A 63 13.91 6.41 13.40
N TRP A 64 14.72 5.50 12.90
CA TRP A 64 14.80 5.24 11.47
C TRP A 64 14.79 3.75 11.15
N ALA A 65 14.38 3.43 9.95
CA ALA A 65 14.50 2.12 9.33
C ALA A 65 14.79 2.26 7.84
N ILE A 66 15.58 1.35 7.30
CA ILE A 66 15.90 1.30 5.87
C ILE A 66 15.27 0.05 5.28
N VAL A 67 14.44 0.23 4.25
CA VAL A 67 13.86 -0.87 3.48
C VAL A 67 14.49 -0.87 2.11
N ARG A 68 15.16 -1.97 1.77
CA ARG A 68 15.84 -2.12 0.46
C ARG A 68 15.22 -3.24 -0.37
N GLY A 69 14.93 -2.94 -1.62
CA GLY A 69 14.58 -3.94 -2.62
C GLY A 69 15.84 -4.42 -3.33
N VAL A 70 16.14 -5.72 -3.24
CA VAL A 70 17.30 -6.31 -3.93
C VAL A 70 17.00 -6.48 -5.41
N SER A 71 17.68 -5.71 -6.27
CA SER A 71 17.53 -5.74 -7.73
C SER A 71 18.37 -6.81 -8.39
N ASP A 72 19.52 -7.13 -7.80
CA ASP A 72 20.49 -8.10 -8.28
C ASP A 72 21.16 -8.82 -7.12
N ASP A 73 21.45 -10.08 -7.30
CA ASP A 73 22.12 -10.92 -6.31
C ASP A 73 23.65 -10.91 -6.47
N ALA A 74 24.34 -11.54 -5.51
CA ALA A 74 25.80 -11.65 -5.53
C ALA A 74 26.37 -12.46 -6.72
N ARG A 75 25.52 -13.18 -7.47
CA ARG A 75 25.91 -14.00 -8.65
C ARG A 75 25.67 -13.25 -9.96
N THR A 76 24.88 -12.19 -9.93
CA THR A 76 24.53 -11.42 -11.13
C THR A 76 25.64 -10.42 -11.46
N ALA A 77 26.26 -10.58 -12.63
CA ALA A 77 27.14 -9.56 -13.20
C ALA A 77 26.30 -8.42 -13.76
N LEU A 78 26.67 -7.19 -13.43
CA LEU A 78 26.09 -6.01 -14.03
C LEU A 78 26.97 -5.52 -15.19
N PRO A 79 26.38 -4.97 -16.26
CA PRO A 79 27.17 -4.32 -17.33
C PRO A 79 28.05 -3.22 -16.74
N PRO A 80 29.36 -3.19 -17.05
CA PRO A 80 30.27 -2.19 -16.49
C PRO A 80 29.86 -0.74 -16.76
N GLU A 81 29.17 -0.52 -17.86
CA GLU A 81 28.67 0.78 -18.31
C GLU A 81 27.70 1.42 -17.30
N ILE A 82 27.00 0.60 -16.51
CA ILE A 82 25.99 1.06 -15.53
C ILE A 82 26.62 2.00 -14.49
N ALA A 83 27.83 1.72 -14.06
CA ALA A 83 28.54 2.57 -13.10
C ALA A 83 28.71 4.03 -13.56
N GLY A 84 28.63 4.27 -14.89
CA GLY A 84 28.73 5.60 -15.48
C GLY A 84 27.39 6.25 -15.86
N PHE A 85 26.27 5.57 -15.63
CA PHE A 85 24.94 6.05 -16.05
C PHE A 85 24.30 7.02 -15.06
N VAL A 86 24.72 6.98 -13.80
CA VAL A 86 24.25 7.90 -12.75
C VAL A 86 25.40 8.84 -12.39
N GLY A 87 25.10 10.12 -12.29
CA GLY A 87 26.05 11.14 -11.84
C GLY A 87 26.23 11.13 -10.32
N SER A 88 27.21 11.87 -9.82
CA SER A 88 27.38 12.14 -8.38
C SER A 88 26.21 12.95 -7.76
N ASP A 89 25.41 13.56 -8.58
CA ASP A 89 24.17 14.28 -8.28
C ASP A 89 22.93 13.38 -8.25
N GLY A 90 23.09 12.07 -8.52
CA GLY A 90 22.00 11.09 -8.61
C GLY A 90 21.23 11.13 -9.93
N GLU A 91 21.54 12.06 -10.85
CA GLU A 91 20.83 12.16 -12.13
C GLU A 91 21.33 11.17 -13.19
N THR A 92 20.39 10.67 -13.98
CA THR A 92 20.69 9.75 -15.08
C THR A 92 21.34 10.50 -16.25
N ARG A 93 22.55 10.14 -16.62
CA ARG A 93 23.30 10.69 -17.75
C ARG A 93 22.82 10.08 -19.08
N THR A 94 21.66 10.54 -19.56
CA THR A 94 20.96 9.99 -20.73
C THR A 94 21.85 9.90 -21.98
N GLY A 95 22.72 10.90 -22.20
CA GLY A 95 23.69 10.88 -23.31
C GLY A 95 24.68 9.73 -23.25
N ARG A 96 25.17 9.37 -22.04
CA ARG A 96 26.05 8.21 -21.85
C ARG A 96 25.32 6.88 -22.08
N VAL A 97 24.06 6.79 -21.62
CA VAL A 97 23.24 5.60 -21.89
C VAL A 97 23.04 5.38 -23.37
N LEU A 98 22.72 6.45 -24.11
CA LEU A 98 22.52 6.38 -25.57
C LEU A 98 23.83 6.01 -26.30
N ALA A 99 24.95 6.62 -25.93
CA ALA A 99 26.26 6.29 -26.51
C ALA A 99 26.65 4.82 -26.26
N ALA A 100 26.41 4.32 -25.04
CA ALA A 100 26.67 2.92 -24.70
C ALA A 100 25.79 1.94 -25.49
N LEU A 101 24.50 2.27 -25.69
CA LEU A 101 23.58 1.47 -26.50
C LEU A 101 23.97 1.44 -27.99
N LEU A 102 24.46 2.56 -28.52
CA LEU A 102 24.96 2.61 -29.89
C LEU A 102 26.24 1.78 -30.07
N ALA A 103 27.13 1.83 -29.07
CA ALA A 103 28.39 1.05 -29.09
C ALA A 103 28.14 -0.46 -28.86
N ARG A 104 27.14 -0.82 -28.05
CA ARG A 104 26.83 -2.20 -27.66
C ARG A 104 25.30 -2.42 -27.64
N PRO A 105 24.66 -2.73 -28.78
CA PRO A 105 23.20 -2.90 -28.85
C PRO A 105 22.67 -4.01 -27.96
N THR A 106 23.45 -5.05 -27.65
CA THR A 106 23.08 -6.13 -26.73
C THR A 106 22.83 -5.65 -25.30
N LEU A 107 23.41 -4.51 -24.92
CA LEU A 107 23.22 -3.86 -23.62
C LEU A 107 21.73 -3.55 -23.35
N LEU A 108 20.93 -3.31 -24.39
CA LEU A 108 19.51 -3.08 -24.25
C LEU A 108 18.80 -4.24 -23.54
N ARG A 109 19.17 -5.49 -23.87
CA ARG A 109 18.61 -6.68 -23.21
C ARG A 109 18.96 -6.70 -21.73
N ASP A 110 20.21 -6.38 -21.37
CA ASP A 110 20.69 -6.36 -20.01
C ASP A 110 19.99 -5.27 -19.20
N LEU A 111 19.85 -4.07 -19.77
CA LEU A 111 19.12 -2.96 -19.16
C LEU A 111 17.63 -3.25 -18.97
N LEU A 112 16.98 -3.89 -19.93
CA LEU A 112 15.58 -4.30 -19.80
C LEU A 112 15.41 -5.35 -18.72
N ARG A 113 16.34 -6.29 -18.60
CA ARG A 113 16.34 -7.29 -17.52
C ARG A 113 16.49 -6.60 -16.18
N LEU A 114 17.48 -5.72 -16.01
CA LEU A 114 17.73 -4.96 -14.80
C LEU A 114 16.52 -4.09 -14.43
N ALA A 115 15.92 -3.39 -15.40
CA ALA A 115 14.72 -2.60 -15.17
C ALA A 115 13.54 -3.45 -14.65
N ARG A 116 13.38 -4.68 -15.13
CA ARG A 116 12.35 -5.60 -14.63
C ARG A 116 12.62 -6.06 -13.19
N THR A 117 13.88 -6.44 -12.89
CA THR A 117 14.26 -6.85 -11.53
C THR A 117 14.18 -5.68 -10.56
N SER A 118 14.64 -4.49 -10.94
CA SER A 118 14.53 -3.27 -10.12
C SER A 118 13.08 -2.89 -9.85
N ARG A 119 12.20 -2.92 -10.86
CA ARG A 119 10.76 -2.69 -10.65
C ARG A 119 10.12 -3.72 -9.71
N ARG A 120 10.57 -4.97 -9.77
CA ARG A 120 10.12 -6.00 -8.84
C ARG A 120 10.65 -5.73 -7.44
N ALA A 121 11.93 -5.41 -7.31
CA ALA A 121 12.57 -5.07 -6.04
C ALA A 121 11.91 -3.86 -5.38
N MET A 122 11.66 -2.78 -6.13
CA MET A 122 10.94 -1.59 -5.64
C MET A 122 9.53 -1.93 -5.15
N ARG A 123 8.79 -2.79 -5.87
CA ARG A 123 7.46 -3.24 -5.42
C ARG A 123 7.53 -4.01 -4.09
N HIS A 124 8.55 -4.86 -3.92
CA HIS A 124 8.75 -5.59 -2.67
C HIS A 124 9.17 -4.66 -1.53
N ALA A 125 10.04 -3.69 -1.80
CA ALA A 125 10.46 -2.68 -0.81
C ALA A 125 9.28 -1.79 -0.39
N SER A 126 8.49 -1.28 -1.34
CA SER A 126 7.26 -0.54 -1.06
C SER A 126 6.29 -1.36 -0.20
N PHE A 127 6.14 -2.64 -0.52
CA PHE A 127 5.31 -3.54 0.25
C PHE A 127 5.80 -3.74 1.69
N ALA A 128 7.11 -3.90 1.89
CA ALA A 128 7.70 -4.01 3.21
C ALA A 128 7.59 -2.68 4.00
N ALA A 129 7.76 -1.54 3.34
CA ALA A 129 7.54 -0.22 3.91
C ALA A 129 6.07 -0.02 4.35
N ASP A 130 5.12 -0.47 3.53
CA ASP A 130 3.69 -0.47 3.89
C ASP A 130 3.42 -1.33 5.14
N ALA A 131 4.04 -2.50 5.23
CA ALA A 131 3.95 -3.38 6.38
C ALA A 131 4.54 -2.74 7.66
N LEU A 132 5.57 -1.89 7.51
CA LEU A 132 6.18 -1.13 8.60
C LEU A 132 5.37 0.13 8.96
N GLY A 133 4.32 0.46 8.19
CA GLY A 133 3.50 1.64 8.42
C GLY A 133 4.16 2.96 7.97
N CYS A 134 5.15 2.89 7.08
CA CYS A 134 5.79 4.06 6.49
C CYS A 134 4.90 4.62 5.38
N LEU A 135 4.07 5.59 5.71
CA LEU A 135 3.26 6.38 4.76
C LEU A 135 3.87 7.77 4.65
N GLU A 136 4.38 8.13 3.48
CA GLU A 136 4.94 9.47 3.26
C GLU A 136 3.90 10.57 3.49
N GLY A 137 2.65 10.34 3.06
CA GLY A 137 1.54 11.28 3.25
C GLY A 137 1.04 11.42 4.69
N ILE A 138 1.43 10.54 5.63
CA ILE A 138 0.97 10.60 7.03
C ILE A 138 1.41 11.89 7.73
N THR A 139 2.59 12.40 7.44
CA THR A 139 3.10 13.64 8.02
C THR A 139 2.29 14.86 7.62
N LEU A 140 1.53 14.77 6.54
CA LEU A 140 0.66 15.83 6.03
C LEU A 140 -0.79 15.72 6.55
N CYS A 141 -1.10 14.67 7.31
CA CYS A 141 -2.44 14.47 7.85
C CYS A 141 -2.72 15.36 9.05
N ALA A 142 -3.91 15.97 9.05
CA ALA A 142 -4.44 16.82 10.09
C ALA A 142 -5.98 16.63 10.14
N PRO A 143 -6.70 17.09 11.17
CA PRO A 143 -8.16 16.93 11.26
C PRO A 143 -8.91 17.43 10.02
N GLU A 144 -8.48 18.53 9.42
CA GLU A 144 -9.03 19.15 8.21
C GLU A 144 -8.51 18.50 6.91
N ARG A 145 -7.46 17.69 7.00
CA ARG A 145 -6.85 16.92 5.90
C ARG A 145 -6.54 15.50 6.39
N PRO A 146 -7.56 14.65 6.61
CA PRO A 146 -7.39 13.41 7.34
C PRO A 146 -6.69 12.32 6.51
N LEU A 147 -6.12 11.34 7.21
CA LEU A 147 -5.84 10.04 6.65
C LEU A 147 -7.16 9.31 6.41
N LEU A 148 -7.40 8.87 5.17
CA LEU A 148 -8.60 8.13 4.83
C LEU A 148 -8.34 6.62 4.84
N LEU A 149 -9.03 5.89 5.70
CA LEU A 149 -8.99 4.43 5.75
C LEU A 149 -10.11 3.84 4.91
N PHE A 150 -9.80 2.90 4.04
CA PHE A 150 -10.78 2.19 3.24
C PHE A 150 -10.67 0.68 3.45
N GLY A 151 -11.39 0.20 4.45
CA GLY A 151 -11.51 -1.23 4.75
C GLY A 151 -12.59 -1.90 3.90
N GLY A 152 -12.40 -3.16 3.57
CA GLY A 152 -13.39 -3.93 2.83
C GLY A 152 -12.96 -5.35 2.53
N SER A 153 -13.92 -6.20 2.13
CA SER A 153 -13.59 -7.55 1.65
C SER A 153 -12.85 -7.53 0.31
N PHE A 154 -13.20 -6.58 -0.58
CA PHE A 154 -12.64 -6.44 -1.93
C PHE A 154 -12.58 -7.78 -2.69
N ASP A 155 -13.74 -8.38 -2.87
CA ASP A 155 -13.91 -9.75 -3.34
C ASP A 155 -14.87 -9.85 -4.55
N PRO A 156 -14.45 -9.41 -5.76
CA PRO A 156 -13.24 -8.68 -6.10
C PRO A 156 -13.32 -7.15 -5.88
N PRO A 157 -12.19 -6.43 -5.84
CA PRO A 157 -12.19 -4.98 -5.99
C PRO A 157 -12.60 -4.62 -7.42
N HIS A 158 -13.26 -3.47 -7.59
CA HIS A 158 -13.78 -3.03 -8.88
C HIS A 158 -13.67 -1.50 -9.04
N ARG A 159 -13.86 -0.99 -10.27
CA ARG A 159 -13.69 0.43 -10.59
C ARG A 159 -14.47 1.37 -9.66
N ARG A 160 -15.65 0.96 -9.20
CA ARG A 160 -16.46 1.79 -8.28
C ARG A 160 -15.79 1.95 -6.91
N HIS A 161 -15.07 0.94 -6.41
CA HIS A 161 -14.27 1.11 -5.19
C HIS A 161 -13.21 2.21 -5.39
N ALA A 162 -12.50 2.20 -6.52
CA ALA A 162 -11.50 3.22 -6.83
C ALA A 162 -12.14 4.61 -6.99
N SER A 163 -13.26 4.71 -7.72
CA SER A 163 -13.98 5.98 -7.93
C SER A 163 -14.48 6.59 -6.64
N VAL A 164 -15.06 5.77 -5.73
CA VAL A 164 -15.53 6.24 -4.41
C VAL A 164 -14.36 6.72 -3.56
N LEU A 165 -13.26 5.97 -3.53
CA LEU A 165 -12.07 6.37 -2.78
C LEU A 165 -11.53 7.70 -3.30
N SER A 166 -11.35 7.83 -4.63
CA SER A 166 -10.89 9.07 -5.26
C SER A 166 -11.80 10.26 -4.95
N ALA A 167 -13.13 10.09 -5.07
CA ALA A 167 -14.10 11.13 -4.75
C ALA A 167 -14.06 11.53 -3.26
N ALA A 168 -13.97 10.56 -2.35
CA ALA A 168 -13.87 10.81 -0.91
C ALA A 168 -12.56 11.53 -0.54
N MET A 169 -11.43 11.15 -1.15
CA MET A 169 -10.15 11.83 -0.96
C MET A 169 -10.22 13.30 -1.41
N ARG A 170 -10.87 13.59 -2.56
CA ARG A 170 -11.09 14.97 -3.04
C ARG A 170 -11.98 15.76 -2.08
N ALA A 171 -13.12 15.19 -1.66
CA ALA A 171 -14.07 15.85 -0.77
C ALA A 171 -13.47 16.17 0.60
N LEU A 172 -12.55 15.35 1.09
CA LEU A 172 -11.89 15.51 2.40
C LEU A 172 -10.53 16.19 2.30
N HIS A 173 -10.06 16.54 1.11
CA HIS A 173 -8.69 17.01 0.90
C HIS A 173 -7.63 16.08 1.51
N ALA A 174 -7.91 14.76 1.52
CA ALA A 174 -7.08 13.76 2.16
C ALA A 174 -5.73 13.61 1.43
N PRO A 175 -4.59 13.86 2.10
CA PRO A 175 -3.26 13.76 1.48
C PRO A 175 -2.81 12.31 1.28
N ALA A 176 -3.47 11.38 1.98
CA ALA A 176 -3.20 9.95 1.86
C ALA A 176 -4.44 9.11 2.14
N ALA A 177 -4.50 7.95 1.52
CA ALA A 177 -5.48 6.92 1.83
C ALA A 177 -4.80 5.55 1.99
N VAL A 178 -5.36 4.72 2.89
CA VAL A 178 -4.93 3.34 3.10
C VAL A 178 -6.07 2.40 2.78
N VAL A 179 -5.88 1.55 1.79
CA VAL A 179 -6.80 0.46 1.45
C VAL A 179 -6.40 -0.79 2.22
N MET A 180 -7.33 -1.36 2.97
CA MET A 180 -7.10 -2.49 3.87
C MET A 180 -8.06 -3.64 3.56
N PRO A 181 -7.60 -4.67 2.82
CA PRO A 181 -8.39 -5.89 2.64
C PRO A 181 -8.55 -6.62 3.98
N ALA A 182 -9.79 -6.83 4.41
CA ALA A 182 -10.08 -7.57 5.64
C ALA A 182 -9.67 -9.04 5.51
N ALA A 183 -9.00 -9.62 6.50
CA ALA A 183 -8.79 -11.07 6.53
C ALA A 183 -10.13 -11.79 6.67
N ILE A 184 -10.83 -11.52 7.75
CA ILE A 184 -12.16 -12.06 8.05
C ILE A 184 -13.07 -10.88 8.38
N ASN A 185 -14.06 -10.62 7.51
CA ASN A 185 -15.07 -9.61 7.80
C ASN A 185 -16.13 -10.21 8.76
N PRO A 186 -16.24 -9.74 10.01
CA PRO A 186 -17.14 -10.31 11.00
C PRO A 186 -18.62 -10.19 10.64
N LEU A 187 -18.97 -9.26 9.71
CA LEU A 187 -20.34 -9.04 9.26
C LEU A 187 -20.72 -9.86 8.02
N LYS A 188 -19.76 -10.60 7.42
CA LYS A 188 -19.95 -11.37 6.17
C LYS A 188 -19.51 -12.83 6.29
N ALA A 189 -19.68 -13.45 7.44
CA ALA A 189 -19.14 -14.78 7.73
C ALA A 189 -19.81 -15.93 6.94
N ALA A 190 -20.93 -15.71 6.26
CA ALA A 190 -21.73 -16.76 5.60
C ALA A 190 -21.11 -17.33 4.31
N THR A 191 -20.23 -16.62 3.63
CA THR A 191 -19.54 -17.09 2.40
C THR A 191 -18.06 -16.81 2.54
N PRO A 192 -17.19 -17.84 2.51
CA PRO A 192 -15.75 -17.62 2.55
C PRO A 192 -15.33 -16.75 1.35
N PRO A 193 -14.64 -15.65 1.59
CA PRO A 193 -14.10 -14.85 0.49
C PRO A 193 -12.96 -15.60 -0.20
N ALA A 194 -12.56 -15.10 -1.38
CA ALA A 194 -11.31 -15.54 -2.00
C ALA A 194 -10.13 -15.38 -1.03
N ASP A 195 -9.10 -16.19 -1.24
CA ASP A 195 -7.87 -16.17 -0.44
C ASP A 195 -7.37 -14.73 -0.19
N PRO A 196 -6.97 -14.39 1.05
CA PRO A 196 -6.51 -13.04 1.39
C PRO A 196 -5.39 -12.52 0.50
N GLU A 197 -4.44 -13.37 0.10
CA GLU A 197 -3.34 -12.98 -0.80
C GLU A 197 -3.83 -12.70 -2.22
N ALA A 198 -4.83 -13.46 -2.70
CA ALA A 198 -5.46 -13.20 -3.99
C ALA A 198 -6.20 -11.85 -3.97
N ARG A 199 -6.93 -11.55 -2.90
CA ARG A 199 -7.63 -10.27 -2.74
C ARG A 199 -6.66 -9.10 -2.63
N LEU A 200 -5.54 -9.27 -1.92
CA LEU A 200 -4.48 -8.27 -1.85
C LEU A 200 -3.86 -8.01 -3.23
N ALA A 201 -3.57 -9.07 -4.01
CA ALA A 201 -3.05 -8.93 -5.37
C ALA A 201 -4.02 -8.17 -6.29
N MET A 202 -5.32 -8.51 -6.21
CA MET A 202 -6.37 -7.79 -6.93
C MET A 202 -6.50 -6.32 -6.47
N CYS A 203 -6.41 -6.04 -5.16
CA CYS A 203 -6.41 -4.66 -4.64
C CYS A 203 -5.20 -3.88 -5.17
N ARG A 204 -4.02 -4.49 -5.21
CA ARG A 204 -2.84 -3.86 -5.81
C ARG A 204 -3.11 -3.47 -7.26
N ALA A 205 -3.68 -4.39 -8.05
CA ALA A 205 -4.03 -4.12 -9.44
C ALA A 205 -5.11 -3.05 -9.61
N ALA A 206 -6.01 -2.88 -8.63
CA ALA A 206 -7.10 -1.92 -8.69
C ALA A 206 -6.73 -0.51 -8.20
N PHE A 207 -5.87 -0.40 -7.17
CA PHE A 207 -5.64 0.85 -6.45
C PHE A 207 -4.24 1.44 -6.63
N THR A 208 -3.26 0.65 -7.10
CA THR A 208 -1.88 1.14 -7.29
C THR A 208 -1.41 1.00 -8.75
N ALA A 209 -2.35 0.86 -9.70
CA ALA A 209 -2.04 0.91 -11.12
C ALA A 209 -1.58 2.31 -11.52
N ALA A 210 -0.66 2.39 -12.46
CA ALA A 210 -0.08 3.66 -12.91
C ALA A 210 -1.09 4.62 -13.58
N ASP A 211 -2.24 4.08 -14.01
CA ASP A 211 -3.36 4.79 -14.63
C ASP A 211 -4.50 5.10 -13.63
N ALA A 212 -4.31 4.79 -12.35
CA ALA A 212 -5.32 5.11 -11.34
C ALA A 212 -5.31 6.61 -11.03
N ASP A 213 -6.44 7.27 -11.30
CA ASP A 213 -6.64 8.71 -11.06
C ASP A 213 -6.99 8.99 -9.60
N PHE A 214 -5.98 8.96 -8.72
CA PHE A 214 -6.13 9.40 -7.34
C PHE A 214 -5.53 10.80 -7.13
N PRO A 215 -6.17 11.67 -6.34
CA PRO A 215 -5.69 13.04 -6.12
C PRO A 215 -4.44 13.12 -5.25
N ALA A 216 -4.11 12.03 -4.54
CA ALA A 216 -3.00 11.95 -3.61
C ALA A 216 -2.58 10.49 -3.41
N GLU A 217 -1.69 10.24 -2.45
CA GLU A 217 -1.12 8.91 -2.19
C GLU A 217 -2.17 7.88 -1.77
N VAL A 218 -2.17 6.71 -2.42
CA VAL A 218 -2.97 5.54 -2.02
C VAL A 218 -2.06 4.36 -1.77
N ARG A 219 -2.13 3.81 -0.56
CA ARG A 219 -1.35 2.65 -0.12
C ARG A 219 -2.24 1.45 0.20
N LEU A 220 -1.68 0.26 0.00
CA LEU A 220 -2.28 -0.97 0.50
C LEU A 220 -1.64 -1.35 1.82
N SER A 221 -2.46 -1.77 2.78
CA SER A 221 -1.98 -2.31 4.05
C SER A 221 -2.36 -3.79 4.21
N ARG A 222 -1.42 -4.57 4.71
CA ARG A 222 -1.63 -5.96 5.12
C ARG A 222 -2.10 -6.10 6.57
N LEU A 223 -2.21 -5.00 7.30
CA LEU A 223 -2.42 -4.98 8.75
C LEU A 223 -3.57 -5.89 9.22
N GLU A 224 -4.65 -5.96 8.44
CA GLU A 224 -5.78 -6.83 8.76
C GLU A 224 -5.58 -8.27 8.26
N ILE A 225 -4.90 -8.47 7.13
CA ILE A 225 -4.59 -9.80 6.58
C ILE A 225 -3.62 -10.57 7.51
N ASP A 226 -2.61 -9.89 8.03
CA ASP A 226 -1.57 -10.50 8.88
C ASP A 226 -2.04 -10.67 10.34
N ARG A 227 -3.20 -10.10 10.70
CA ARG A 227 -3.79 -10.26 12.03
C ARG A 227 -4.57 -11.56 12.13
N THR A 228 -4.38 -12.30 13.22
CA THR A 228 -5.20 -13.48 13.53
C THR A 228 -6.58 -13.06 14.03
N GLY A 229 -7.63 -13.74 13.56
CA GLY A 229 -9.01 -13.50 13.97
C GLY A 229 -9.77 -12.48 13.12
N PRO A 230 -10.93 -12.00 13.59
CA PRO A 230 -11.76 -11.04 12.87
C PRO A 230 -11.08 -9.68 12.68
N SER A 231 -11.31 -9.05 11.54
CA SER A 231 -10.81 -7.70 11.23
C SER A 231 -11.76 -6.65 11.81
N TYR A 232 -11.47 -6.17 13.02
CA TYR A 232 -12.22 -5.08 13.62
C TYR A 232 -11.55 -3.73 13.31
N THR A 233 -12.34 -2.77 12.85
CA THR A 233 -11.85 -1.43 12.47
C THR A 233 -11.18 -0.70 13.63
N ILE A 234 -11.70 -0.85 14.85
CA ILE A 234 -11.10 -0.23 16.05
C ILE A 234 -9.66 -0.69 16.28
N ASP A 235 -9.38 -2.00 16.18
CA ASP A 235 -8.03 -2.53 16.40
C ASP A 235 -7.03 -2.00 15.35
N THR A 236 -7.53 -1.78 14.15
CA THR A 236 -6.75 -1.19 13.05
C THR A 236 -6.43 0.27 13.31
N VAL A 237 -7.44 1.07 13.71
CA VAL A 237 -7.26 2.49 14.07
C VAL A 237 -6.31 2.63 15.27
N GLU A 238 -6.51 1.86 16.34
CA GLU A 238 -5.61 1.90 17.50
C GLU A 238 -4.17 1.53 17.14
N THR A 239 -3.99 0.57 16.23
CA THR A 239 -2.65 0.20 15.78
C THR A 239 -1.97 1.34 15.00
N LEU A 240 -2.71 2.04 14.16
CA LEU A 240 -2.21 3.21 13.44
C LEU A 240 -1.89 4.37 14.39
N LEU A 241 -2.76 4.66 15.35
CA LEU A 241 -2.55 5.74 16.32
C LEU A 241 -1.37 5.47 17.25
N ARG A 242 -1.13 4.20 17.63
CA ARG A 242 0.07 3.84 18.40
C ARG A 242 1.37 4.06 17.62
N ARG A 243 1.35 3.89 16.30
CA ARG A 243 2.52 4.06 15.43
C ARG A 243 2.74 5.52 15.01
N HIS A 244 1.66 6.28 14.93
CA HIS A 244 1.64 7.64 14.36
C HIS A 244 0.81 8.57 15.26
N ALA A 245 1.45 9.14 16.28
CA ALA A 245 0.78 10.00 17.25
C ALA A 245 0.17 11.28 16.60
N ASN A 246 0.74 11.74 15.48
CA ASN A 246 0.23 12.88 14.71
C ASN A 246 -1.14 12.61 14.08
N LEU A 247 -1.58 11.37 14.01
CA LEU A 247 -2.90 11.00 13.47
C LEU A 247 -4.03 11.16 14.48
N ALA A 248 -3.76 11.55 15.72
CA ALA A 248 -4.82 11.82 16.70
C ALA A 248 -5.83 12.83 16.12
N SER A 249 -7.11 12.45 16.10
CA SER A 249 -8.22 13.20 15.48
C SER A 249 -8.11 13.40 13.95
N ALA A 250 -7.10 12.86 13.29
CA ALA A 250 -6.87 13.01 11.85
C ALA A 250 -7.17 11.73 11.06
N VAL A 251 -7.90 10.78 11.62
CA VAL A 251 -8.29 9.53 10.93
C VAL A 251 -9.76 9.57 10.57
N ARG A 252 -10.07 9.30 9.29
CA ARG A 252 -11.42 9.00 8.84
C ARG A 252 -11.49 7.63 8.19
N PHE A 253 -12.59 6.91 8.39
CA PHE A 253 -12.81 5.62 7.73
C PHE A 253 -14.02 5.69 6.78
N LEU A 254 -13.78 5.27 5.53
CA LEU A 254 -14.78 5.30 4.47
C LEU A 254 -15.77 4.16 4.67
N VAL A 255 -17.07 4.48 4.73
CA VAL A 255 -18.12 3.53 5.02
C VAL A 255 -19.38 3.82 4.21
N GLY A 256 -20.05 2.77 3.71
CA GLY A 256 -21.32 2.90 3.02
C GLY A 256 -22.50 3.13 3.98
N SER A 257 -23.58 3.73 3.48
CA SER A 257 -24.81 3.96 4.23
C SER A 257 -25.44 2.69 4.79
N ASP A 258 -25.31 1.57 4.07
CA ASP A 258 -25.73 0.25 4.50
C ASP A 258 -25.01 -0.22 5.78
N ALA A 259 -23.74 0.09 5.89
CA ALA A 259 -22.92 -0.33 7.03
C ALA A 259 -23.01 0.62 8.22
N ILE A 260 -23.09 1.95 7.98
CA ILE A 260 -23.19 2.94 9.06
C ILE A 260 -24.51 2.81 9.84
N ARG A 261 -25.59 2.36 9.20
CA ARG A 261 -26.87 2.07 9.90
C ARG A 261 -26.74 1.00 10.98
N GLY A 262 -25.71 0.17 10.89
CA GLY A 262 -25.40 -0.88 11.84
C GLY A 262 -24.20 -0.60 12.74
N ILE A 263 -23.73 0.64 12.81
CA ILE A 263 -22.50 1.01 13.52
C ILE A 263 -22.53 0.59 15.01
N GLU A 264 -23.70 0.68 15.65
CA GLU A 264 -23.88 0.32 17.06
C GLU A 264 -23.64 -1.18 17.34
N ARG A 265 -23.59 -2.02 16.30
CA ARG A 265 -23.25 -3.46 16.40
C ARG A 265 -21.76 -3.74 16.15
N TRP A 266 -21.00 -2.70 15.80
CA TRP A 266 -19.56 -2.88 15.58
C TRP A 266 -18.84 -3.06 16.91
N HIS A 267 -17.80 -3.89 16.88
CA HIS A 267 -16.98 -4.12 18.07
C HIS A 267 -16.38 -2.81 18.59
N ARG A 268 -16.64 -2.51 19.87
CA ARG A 268 -16.18 -1.29 20.54
C ARG A 268 -16.47 0.01 19.77
N TRP A 269 -17.67 0.10 19.19
CA TRP A 269 -18.05 1.18 18.28
C TRP A 269 -17.94 2.59 18.90
N ARG A 270 -18.22 2.76 20.20
CA ARG A 270 -18.07 4.06 20.86
C ARG A 270 -16.61 4.50 20.94
N GLU A 271 -15.71 3.59 21.21
CA GLU A 271 -14.27 3.83 21.24
C GLU A 271 -13.74 4.11 19.84
N LEU A 272 -14.25 3.40 18.83
CA LEU A 272 -13.93 3.68 17.43
C LEU A 272 -14.31 5.11 17.05
N LEU A 273 -15.54 5.53 17.37
CA LEU A 273 -16.01 6.89 17.04
C LEU A 273 -15.32 7.99 17.88
N ALA A 274 -14.75 7.65 19.02
CA ALA A 274 -13.93 8.56 19.81
C ALA A 274 -12.55 8.84 19.22
N CYS A 275 -12.02 7.91 18.41
CA CYS A 275 -10.66 8.04 17.86
C CYS A 275 -10.61 8.16 16.32
N ALA A 276 -11.70 7.89 15.62
CA ALA A 276 -11.78 8.04 14.16
C ALA A 276 -13.20 8.43 13.72
N THR A 277 -13.29 9.34 12.78
CA THR A 277 -14.58 9.84 12.28
C THR A 277 -15.03 9.07 11.03
N PRO A 278 -16.28 8.63 10.92
CA PRO A 278 -16.80 8.07 9.68
C PRO A 278 -16.78 9.06 8.51
N ALA A 279 -16.52 8.55 7.30
CA ALA A 279 -16.74 9.24 6.04
C ALA A 279 -17.81 8.47 5.28
N VAL A 280 -19.07 8.92 5.39
CA VAL A 280 -20.23 8.16 4.94
C VAL A 280 -20.55 8.45 3.48
N VAL A 281 -20.71 7.40 2.69
CA VAL A 281 -21.14 7.50 1.28
C VAL A 281 -22.49 6.83 1.09
N VAL A 282 -23.32 7.46 0.27
CA VAL A 282 -24.65 6.91 -0.05
C VAL A 282 -24.52 5.70 -0.96
N ARG A 283 -25.13 4.59 -0.58
CA ARG A 283 -25.24 3.39 -1.43
C ARG A 283 -26.73 3.08 -1.69
N PRO A 284 -27.12 2.88 -2.94
CA PRO A 284 -28.48 2.44 -3.26
C PRO A 284 -28.84 1.13 -2.51
N PRO A 285 -30.11 0.98 -2.08
CA PRO A 285 -31.26 1.84 -2.40
C PRO A 285 -31.41 3.08 -1.50
N ASP A 286 -30.45 3.36 -0.59
CA ASP A 286 -30.54 4.55 0.25
C ASP A 286 -30.51 5.84 -0.57
N THR A 287 -31.20 6.86 -0.07
CA THR A 287 -31.15 8.23 -0.59
C THR A 287 -30.35 9.11 0.36
N ARG A 288 -29.75 10.19 -0.18
CA ARG A 288 -29.01 11.16 0.62
C ARG A 288 -29.86 11.71 1.78
N ALA A 289 -31.14 12.03 1.51
CA ALA A 289 -32.09 12.54 2.51
C ALA A 289 -32.30 11.54 3.66
N ALA A 290 -32.52 10.27 3.33
CA ALA A 290 -32.71 9.21 4.32
C ALA A 290 -31.45 8.95 5.17
N VAL A 291 -30.27 9.04 4.58
CA VAL A 291 -28.99 8.91 5.32
C VAL A 291 -28.76 10.11 6.22
N ALA A 292 -29.00 11.34 5.74
CA ALA A 292 -28.90 12.55 6.54
C ALA A 292 -29.86 12.56 7.73
N GLU A 293 -31.11 12.08 7.54
CA GLU A 293 -32.09 11.93 8.62
C GLU A 293 -31.59 10.90 9.65
N PHE A 294 -31.11 9.75 9.19
CA PHE A 294 -30.57 8.73 10.08
C PHE A 294 -29.42 9.27 10.92
N LEU A 295 -28.48 10.02 10.33
CA LEU A 295 -27.32 10.56 11.03
C LEU A 295 -27.72 11.62 12.07
N ARG A 296 -28.71 12.46 11.77
CA ARG A 296 -29.28 13.39 12.78
C ARG A 296 -29.89 12.63 13.96
N GLY A 297 -30.74 11.65 13.70
CA GLY A 297 -31.30 10.84 14.77
C GLY A 297 -30.25 10.00 15.51
N PHE A 298 -29.16 9.63 14.85
CA PHE A 298 -28.03 8.98 15.51
C PHE A 298 -27.32 9.97 16.45
N ALA A 299 -27.06 11.19 16.03
CA ALA A 299 -26.45 12.25 16.86
C ALA A 299 -27.24 12.44 18.16
N ASP A 300 -28.58 12.59 18.05
CA ASP A 300 -29.47 12.83 19.18
C ASP A 300 -29.39 11.71 20.25
N ARG A 301 -29.37 10.43 19.80
CA ARG A 301 -29.41 9.29 20.74
C ARG A 301 -28.05 8.82 21.21
N SER A 302 -26.98 9.09 20.46
CA SER A 302 -25.65 8.58 20.77
C SER A 302 -24.75 9.57 21.48
N GLY A 303 -25.02 10.89 21.31
CA GLY A 303 -24.22 11.99 21.80
C GLY A 303 -23.09 12.42 20.84
N PHE A 304 -22.95 11.80 19.65
CA PHE A 304 -22.01 12.22 18.62
C PHE A 304 -22.62 13.35 17.78
N ALA A 305 -22.52 14.58 18.26
CA ALA A 305 -23.19 15.75 17.67
C ALA A 305 -22.70 16.07 16.24
N ASP A 306 -21.50 15.66 15.87
CA ASP A 306 -20.91 15.81 14.54
C ASP A 306 -21.36 14.76 13.51
N ALA A 307 -22.19 13.80 13.90
CA ALA A 307 -22.62 12.73 13.01
C ALA A 307 -23.28 13.20 11.70
N PRO A 308 -24.03 14.31 11.65
CA PRO A 308 -24.56 14.84 10.39
C PRO A 308 -23.46 15.21 9.37
N ASP A 309 -22.28 15.62 9.85
CA ASP A 309 -21.15 16.06 9.01
C ASP A 309 -20.34 14.88 8.44
N TRP A 310 -20.66 13.64 8.85
CA TRP A 310 -20.01 12.46 8.32
C TRP A 310 -20.41 12.14 6.89
N LEU A 311 -21.56 12.66 6.43
CA LEU A 311 -22.11 12.39 5.10
C LEU A 311 -21.39 13.19 4.02
N LEU A 312 -20.59 12.51 3.21
CA LEU A 312 -19.86 13.13 2.11
C LEU A 312 -20.79 13.54 0.97
N ASP A 313 -20.48 14.67 0.34
CA ASP A 313 -21.19 15.15 -0.86
C ASP A 313 -20.54 14.57 -2.13
N ILE A 314 -20.78 13.27 -2.34
CA ILE A 314 -20.31 12.55 -3.53
C ILE A 314 -21.48 11.76 -4.16
N PRO A 315 -21.45 11.50 -5.48
CA PRO A 315 -22.49 10.73 -6.14
C PRO A 315 -22.65 9.32 -5.55
N PRO A 316 -23.89 8.80 -5.49
CA PRO A 316 -24.15 7.43 -5.09
C PRO A 316 -23.42 6.41 -5.98
N VAL A 317 -23.03 5.28 -5.42
CA VAL A 317 -22.26 4.26 -6.15
C VAL A 317 -23.00 2.94 -6.15
N GLU A 318 -23.38 2.51 -7.34
CA GLU A 318 -24.03 1.23 -7.59
C GLU A 318 -23.03 0.22 -8.12
N LEU A 319 -22.56 -0.72 -7.31
CA LEU A 319 -22.04 -1.99 -7.83
C LEU A 319 -21.89 -3.02 -6.70
N SER A 320 -22.34 -4.24 -6.98
CA SER A 320 -22.27 -5.35 -6.06
C SER A 320 -21.16 -6.32 -6.49
N SER A 321 -20.20 -6.57 -5.63
CA SER A 321 -19.19 -7.63 -5.87
C SER A 321 -19.84 -9.00 -6.09
N THR A 322 -21.05 -9.22 -5.58
CA THR A 322 -21.81 -10.46 -5.76
C THR A 322 -22.21 -10.66 -7.22
N ASP A 323 -22.73 -9.62 -7.88
CA ASP A 323 -23.12 -9.68 -9.29
C ASP A 323 -21.92 -9.92 -10.18
N LEU A 324 -20.79 -9.28 -9.84
CA LEU A 324 -19.52 -9.49 -10.53
C LEU A 324 -19.05 -10.95 -10.43
N ARG A 325 -19.08 -11.54 -9.23
CA ARG A 325 -18.71 -12.96 -9.05
C ARG A 325 -19.63 -13.89 -9.85
N THR A 326 -20.91 -13.60 -9.92
CA THR A 326 -21.87 -14.39 -10.69
C THR A 326 -21.57 -14.34 -12.19
N ALA A 327 -21.21 -13.18 -12.74
CA ALA A 327 -20.83 -13.05 -14.13
C ALA A 327 -19.50 -13.77 -14.44
N ILE A 328 -18.52 -13.62 -13.55
CA ILE A 328 -17.21 -14.30 -13.66
C ILE A 328 -17.36 -15.83 -13.68
N ALA A 329 -18.24 -16.37 -12.80
CA ALA A 329 -18.52 -17.81 -12.77
C ALA A 329 -19.13 -18.35 -14.07
N ARG A 330 -19.78 -17.48 -14.88
CA ARG A 330 -20.28 -17.83 -16.22
C ARG A 330 -19.21 -17.69 -17.32
N GLY A 331 -17.98 -17.32 -16.97
CA GLY A 331 -16.91 -17.06 -17.92
C GLY A 331 -16.96 -15.67 -18.55
N GLU A 332 -17.83 -14.79 -18.08
CA GLU A 332 -17.98 -13.43 -18.59
C GLU A 332 -16.99 -12.51 -17.88
N ARG A 333 -16.43 -11.53 -18.62
CA ARG A 333 -15.71 -10.41 -18.01
C ARG A 333 -16.69 -9.25 -17.79
N PRO A 334 -17.12 -8.99 -16.54
CA PRO A 334 -18.07 -7.93 -16.30
C PRO A 334 -17.45 -6.54 -16.43
N ASP A 335 -18.25 -5.57 -16.86
CA ASP A 335 -17.89 -4.17 -16.80
C ASP A 335 -17.57 -3.75 -15.35
N GLY A 336 -16.57 -2.90 -15.17
CA GLY A 336 -16.13 -2.46 -13.84
C GLY A 336 -14.97 -3.25 -13.28
N ILE A 337 -14.53 -4.36 -13.88
CA ILE A 337 -13.29 -5.05 -13.57
C ILE A 337 -12.16 -4.50 -14.43
N SER A 338 -11.11 -3.94 -13.81
CA SER A 338 -9.94 -3.44 -14.54
C SER A 338 -9.13 -4.59 -15.15
N ASP A 339 -8.30 -4.28 -16.16
CA ASP A 339 -7.45 -5.29 -16.82
C ASP A 339 -6.50 -5.98 -15.84
N GLY A 340 -5.99 -5.22 -14.87
CA GLY A 340 -5.11 -5.76 -13.84
C GLY A 340 -5.82 -6.76 -12.92
N VAL A 341 -7.01 -6.42 -12.45
CA VAL A 341 -7.85 -7.30 -11.62
C VAL A 341 -8.28 -8.54 -12.41
N TRP A 342 -8.67 -8.36 -13.68
CA TRP A 342 -9.05 -9.47 -14.54
C TRP A 342 -7.92 -10.47 -14.73
N ARG A 343 -6.68 -9.99 -14.94
CA ARG A 343 -5.49 -10.86 -15.03
C ARG A 343 -5.28 -11.69 -13.77
N GLU A 344 -5.46 -11.11 -12.58
CA GLU A 344 -5.35 -11.86 -11.31
C GLU A 344 -6.45 -12.93 -11.18
N ILE A 345 -7.70 -12.61 -11.56
CA ILE A 345 -8.83 -13.54 -11.54
C ILE A 345 -8.56 -14.73 -12.45
N THR A 346 -8.18 -14.47 -13.69
CA THR A 346 -7.96 -15.53 -14.70
C THR A 346 -6.72 -16.37 -14.41
N ALA A 347 -5.63 -15.76 -13.99
CA ALA A 347 -4.39 -16.46 -13.65
C ALA A 347 -4.52 -17.40 -12.46
N ARG A 348 -5.45 -17.10 -11.54
CA ARG A 348 -5.67 -17.88 -10.30
C ARG A 348 -6.94 -18.76 -10.36
N GLY A 349 -7.71 -18.69 -11.43
CA GLY A 349 -8.98 -19.43 -11.55
C GLY A 349 -10.00 -19.04 -10.48
N LEU A 350 -10.06 -17.76 -10.06
CA LEU A 350 -10.93 -17.33 -8.98
C LEU A 350 -12.40 -17.32 -9.42
N TYR A 351 -13.29 -17.46 -8.44
CA TYR A 351 -14.75 -17.41 -8.62
C TYR A 351 -15.31 -18.45 -9.59
N GLY A 352 -14.62 -19.58 -9.76
CA GLY A 352 -15.04 -20.65 -10.67
C GLY A 352 -14.71 -20.37 -12.15
N PHE A 353 -13.95 -19.31 -12.45
CA PHE A 353 -13.47 -19.04 -13.81
C PHE A 353 -12.59 -20.20 -14.32
N GLY A 354 -12.96 -20.76 -15.47
CA GLY A 354 -12.20 -21.86 -16.10
C GLY A 354 -12.46 -23.25 -15.52
N GLY A 355 -13.31 -23.41 -14.53
CA GLY A 355 -13.64 -24.70 -13.90
C GLY A 355 -14.69 -25.56 -14.63
N GLY A 356 -15.14 -25.14 -15.80
CA GLY A 356 -16.16 -25.77 -16.63
C GLY A 356 -15.64 -26.29 -17.98
N ARG A 357 -14.51 -27.04 -17.98
CA ARG A 357 -14.10 -27.85 -19.15
C ARG A 357 -13.93 -29.29 -18.75
#